data_36de23812889147314a662ac1bc3eee7
#
_entry.id   36de23812889147314a662ac1bc3eee7
#
_cell.length_a   1.000
_cell.length_b   1.000
_cell.length_c   1.000
_cell.angle_alpha   90.00
_cell.angle_beta   90.00
_cell.angle_gamma   90.00
#
_symmetry.space_group_name_H-M   'P 1'
#
loop_
_entity.id
_entity.type
_entity.pdbx_description
1 polymer ?
#
loop_
_entity_poly.entity_id
_entity_poly.type
_entity_poly.pdbx_seq_one_letter_code
_entity_poly.pdbx_strand_id
1 'polypeptide(L)' 'MTTTEERLQILNMVAEGIISADEGAKLLAALESEKKREPR' A
#
# COMPACT_ATOMS: atom_id res chain seq x y z
N MET A 1 -1.90 -3.90 10.67
CA MET A 1 -2.34 -2.61 10.46
C MET A 1 -1.40 -1.81 9.60
N THR A 2 -1.88 -1.04 8.70
CA THR A 2 -1.06 -0.27 7.80
C THR A 2 -0.66 1.05 8.41
N THR A 3 0.61 1.37 8.36
CA THR A 3 1.04 2.64 8.91
C THR A 3 1.21 3.62 7.77
N THR A 4 1.28 4.88 8.14
CA THR A 4 1.51 5.92 7.16
C THR A 4 2.84 5.72 6.49
N GLU A 5 3.82 5.21 7.21
CA GLU A 5 5.11 4.98 6.64
C GLU A 5 5.07 3.96 5.54
N GLU A 6 4.28 2.92 5.70
CA GLU A 6 4.18 1.92 4.67
C GLU A 6 3.55 2.49 3.42
N ARG A 7 2.55 3.32 3.59
CA ARG A 7 1.94 3.96 2.46
C ARG A 7 2.91 4.87 1.75
N LEU A 8 3.67 5.63 2.52
CA LEU A 8 4.63 6.52 1.94
C LEU A 8 5.69 5.75 1.18
N GLN A 9 6.07 4.60 1.68
CA GLN A 9 7.06 3.81 1.01
C GLN A 9 6.56 3.34 -0.35
N ILE A 10 5.30 2.91 -0.42
CA ILE A 10 4.72 2.49 -1.67
C ILE A 10 4.63 3.66 -2.63
N LEU A 11 4.23 4.82 -2.14
CA LEU A 11 4.13 6.00 -2.97
C LEU A 11 5.50 6.39 -3.51
N ASN A 12 6.53 6.25 -2.68
CA ASN A 12 7.87 6.56 -3.13
C ASN A 12 8.28 5.62 -4.25
N MET A 13 7.92 4.35 -4.15
CA MET A 13 8.28 3.40 -5.18
C MET A 13 7.59 3.75 -6.50
N VAL A 14 6.36 4.21 -6.41
CA VAL A 14 5.66 4.64 -7.60
C VAL A 14 6.35 5.87 -8.19
N ALA A 15 6.71 6.80 -7.34
CA ALA A 15 7.32 8.03 -7.80
C ALA A 15 8.67 7.78 -8.46
N GLU A 16 9.40 6.78 -7.97
CA GLU A 16 10.68 6.48 -8.54
C GLU A 16 10.58 5.56 -9.75
N GLY A 17 9.41 5.09 -10.06
CA GLY A 17 9.24 4.25 -11.21
C GLY A 17 9.54 2.79 -10.96
N ILE A 18 9.74 2.40 -9.75
CA ILE A 18 10.00 1.02 -9.43
C ILE A 18 8.77 0.18 -9.67
N ILE A 19 7.61 0.70 -9.32
CA ILE A 19 6.36 0.03 -9.58
C ILE A 19 5.43 1.03 -10.25
N SER A 20 4.43 0.53 -10.96
CA SER A 20 3.52 1.41 -11.65
C SER A 20 2.45 1.89 -10.68
N ALA A 21 1.72 2.90 -11.08
CA ALA A 21 0.68 3.44 -10.23
C ALA A 21 -0.39 2.39 -9.97
N ASP A 22 -0.68 1.56 -10.98
CA ASP A 22 -1.65 0.51 -10.82
C ASP A 22 -1.20 -0.49 -9.78
N GLU A 23 0.06 -0.86 -9.81
CA GLU A 23 0.58 -1.79 -8.83
C GLU A 23 0.62 -1.18 -7.46
N GLY A 24 0.97 0.08 -7.39
CA GLY A 24 0.97 0.78 -6.11
C GLY A 24 -0.43 0.79 -5.51
N ALA A 25 -1.42 1.05 -6.34
CA ALA A 25 -2.79 1.07 -5.86
C ALA A 25 -3.22 -0.30 -5.36
N LYS A 26 -2.78 -1.35 -6.02
CA LYS A 26 -3.12 -2.68 -5.58
C LYS A 26 -2.47 -3.01 -4.26
N LEU A 27 -1.24 -2.57 -4.07
CA LEU A 27 -0.57 -2.81 -2.81
C LEU A 27 -1.25 -2.07 -1.69
N LEU A 28 -1.65 -0.84 -1.95
CA LEU A 28 -2.34 -0.08 -0.92
C LEU A 28 -3.67 -0.72 -0.57
N ALA A 29 -4.36 -1.20 -1.59
CA ALA A 29 -5.63 -1.85 -1.35
C ALA A 29 -5.45 -3.13 -0.54
N ALA A 30 -4.39 -3.86 -0.81
CA ALA A 30 -4.11 -5.08 -0.08
C ALA A 30 -3.84 -4.78 1.39
N LEU A 31 -3.09 -3.73 1.65
CA LEU A 31 -2.81 -3.37 3.02
C LEU A 31 -4.07 -2.95 3.74
N GLU A 32 -4.91 -2.21 3.05
CA GLU A 32 -6.13 -1.77 3.68
C GLU A 32 -7.10 -2.92 3.87
N SER A 33 -7.06 -3.89 2.98
CA SER A 33 -7.88 -5.05 3.15
C SER A 33 -7.52 -5.82 4.37
N GLU A 34 -6.24 -5.94 4.64
CA GLU A 34 -5.81 -6.60 5.84
C GLU A 34 -6.36 -5.94 7.04
N LYS A 35 -6.39 -4.64 7.06
CA LYS A 35 -6.92 -3.93 8.17
C LYS A 35 -8.38 -4.24 8.33
N LYS A 36 -9.14 -4.39 7.25
CA LYS A 36 -10.50 -4.72 7.34
C LYS A 36 -10.74 -6.09 7.79
N ARG A 37 -9.89 -6.99 7.55
CA ARG A 37 -10.02 -8.33 7.99
C ARG A 37 -9.67 -8.54 9.35
N GLU A 38 -9.74 -7.67 10.23
CA GLU A 38 -9.39 -7.79 11.55
C GLU A 38 -10.07 -8.88 12.20
N PRO A 39 -9.46 -9.70 12.87
CA PRO A 39 -10.10 -10.83 13.51
C PRO A 39 -10.87 -10.41 14.63
N ARG A 40 -11.59 -10.70 15.09
CA ARG A 40 -12.31 -10.28 16.08
C ARG A 40 -12.38 -11.00 16.94
#